data_5c38c294b310f81a85e94cac637a2218
#
_entry.id   5c38c294b310f81a85e94cac637a2218
#
_cell.length_a   1.000
_cell.length_b   1.000
_cell.length_c   1.000
_cell.angle_alpha   90.00
_cell.angle_beta   90.00
_cell.angle_gamma   90.00
#
_symmetry.space_group_name_H-M   'P 1'
#
loop_
_entity.id
_entity.type
_entity.pdbx_description
1 polymer ?
#
loop_
_entity_poly.entity_id
_entity_poly.type
_entity_poly.pdbx_seq_one_letter_code
_entity_poly.pdbx_strand_id
1 'polypeptide(L)'
;MRRRSGAVIIEAKGALLMKRELQEILKRYTADVRALYGERLCEVILYGSYARGDYREDSDIDIMILVDDMSDDEMYRKRSELSELDYNYNCTHDILIMPIVVNIHHFNRWVRAYPFYNNVSREGIDLYEAEDRTAG
;
A
#
# COMPACT_ATOMS: atom_id res chain seq x y z
N MET A 1 -8.45 22.16 -6.81
CA MET A 1 -8.31 20.75 -6.47
C MET A 1 -6.91 20.25 -6.75
N ARG A 2 -6.39 19.52 -5.84
CA ARG A 2 -5.04 19.02 -5.99
C ARG A 2 -5.01 17.69 -6.73
N ARG A 3 -4.08 17.58 -7.62
CA ARG A 3 -3.89 16.35 -8.37
C ARG A 3 -2.55 15.75 -8.02
N ARG A 4 -2.50 14.47 -8.05
CA ARG A 4 -1.26 13.75 -7.80
C ARG A 4 -0.76 13.16 -9.09
N SER A 5 0.53 13.10 -9.23
CA SER A 5 1.17 12.61 -10.45
C SER A 5 1.34 11.08 -10.45
N GLY A 6 0.84 10.42 -9.44
CA GLY A 6 1.06 8.99 -9.31
C GLY A 6 2.45 8.65 -8.78
N ALA A 7 3.10 9.61 -8.16
CA ALA A 7 4.42 9.37 -7.58
C ALA A 7 4.31 8.64 -6.24
N VAL A 8 5.37 7.93 -5.89
CA VAL A 8 5.46 7.30 -4.58
C VAL A 8 5.59 8.40 -3.52
N ILE A 9 4.79 8.30 -2.46
CA ILE A 9 4.69 9.32 -1.44
C ILE A 9 5.06 8.75 -0.08
N ILE A 10 6.06 9.30 0.58
CA ILE A 10 6.35 8.99 1.99
C ILE A 10 6.63 10.31 2.68
N GLU A 11 5.58 11.04 3.00
CA GLU A 11 5.70 12.38 3.60
C GLU A 11 4.85 12.59 4.83
N ALA A 12 4.00 11.62 5.16
CA ALA A 12 3.11 11.80 6.29
C ALA A 12 3.89 11.78 7.60
N LYS A 13 3.26 12.31 8.63
CA LYS A 13 3.86 12.43 9.95
C LYS A 13 4.46 11.12 10.46
N GLY A 14 3.74 10.02 10.31
CA GLY A 14 4.23 8.73 10.77
C GLY A 14 5.50 8.27 10.06
N ALA A 15 5.64 8.63 8.79
CA ALA A 15 6.81 8.23 8.01
C ALA A 15 8.10 8.84 8.55
N LEU A 16 8.02 9.99 9.20
CA LEU A 16 9.20 10.65 9.75
C LEU A 16 9.85 9.84 10.88
N LEU A 17 9.09 8.92 11.50
CA LEU A 17 9.61 8.10 12.58
C LEU A 17 10.31 6.85 12.08
N MET A 18 10.18 6.53 10.79
CA MET A 18 10.85 5.37 10.22
C MET A 18 12.29 5.70 9.86
N LYS A 19 13.16 4.69 9.97
CA LYS A 19 14.53 4.84 9.51
C LYS A 19 14.53 5.14 8.02
N ARG A 20 15.48 5.97 7.60
CA ARG A 20 15.61 6.34 6.19
C ARG A 20 15.76 5.10 5.29
N GLU A 21 16.52 4.12 5.77
CA GLU A 21 16.73 2.91 4.99
C GLU A 21 15.42 2.20 4.68
N LEU A 22 14.55 2.06 5.67
CA LEU A 22 13.26 1.43 5.46
C LEU A 22 12.38 2.26 4.52
N GLN A 23 12.44 3.58 4.64
CA GLN A 23 11.70 4.45 3.73
C GLN A 23 12.10 4.20 2.28
N GLU A 24 13.41 4.05 2.03
CA GLU A 24 13.90 3.78 0.68
C GLU A 24 13.46 2.42 0.18
N ILE A 25 13.48 1.42 1.06
CA ILE A 25 13.00 0.08 0.71
C ILE A 25 11.52 0.14 0.31
N LEU A 26 10.71 0.84 1.08
CA LEU A 26 9.28 0.95 0.79
C LEU A 26 9.00 1.73 -0.49
N LYS A 27 9.84 2.71 -0.81
CA LYS A 27 9.71 3.42 -2.08
C LYS A 27 9.95 2.47 -3.25
N ARG A 28 10.99 1.66 -3.17
CA ARG A 28 11.28 0.70 -4.23
C ARG A 28 10.20 -0.38 -4.33
N TYR A 29 9.76 -0.88 -3.18
CA TYR A 29 8.68 -1.87 -3.16
C TYR A 29 7.42 -1.31 -3.82
N THR A 30 7.06 -0.09 -3.48
CA THR A 30 5.87 0.55 -4.03
C THR A 30 5.99 0.75 -5.53
N ALA A 31 7.16 1.12 -6.01
CA ALA A 31 7.41 1.25 -7.45
C ALA A 31 7.24 -0.10 -8.16
N ASP A 32 7.71 -1.18 -7.53
CA ASP A 32 7.55 -2.52 -8.11
C ASP A 32 6.08 -2.96 -8.11
N VAL A 33 5.33 -2.62 -7.07
CA VAL A 33 3.89 -2.88 -7.03
C VAL A 33 3.19 -2.11 -8.15
N ARG A 34 3.60 -0.87 -8.38
CA ARG A 34 3.05 -0.05 -9.45
C ARG A 34 3.34 -0.70 -10.83
N ALA A 35 4.53 -1.21 -11.00
CA ALA A 35 4.87 -1.90 -12.25
C ALA A 35 4.04 -3.16 -12.43
N LEU A 36 3.78 -3.87 -11.34
CA LEU A 36 3.03 -5.12 -11.38
C LEU A 36 1.55 -4.90 -11.75
N TYR A 37 0.90 -3.93 -11.12
CA TYR A 37 -0.52 -3.69 -11.33
C TYR A 37 -0.84 -2.67 -12.42
N GLY A 38 0.14 -1.85 -12.78
CA GLY A 38 -0.04 -0.88 -13.85
C GLY A 38 -1.08 0.17 -13.51
N GLU A 39 -1.88 0.53 -14.51
CA GLU A 39 -2.88 1.57 -14.35
C GLU A 39 -4.03 1.17 -13.44
N ARG A 40 -4.12 -0.09 -13.10
CA ARG A 40 -5.17 -0.56 -12.19
C ARG A 40 -4.85 -0.26 -10.74
N LEU A 41 -3.61 0.10 -10.43
CA LEU A 41 -3.22 0.45 -9.07
C LEU A 41 -3.78 1.82 -8.72
N CYS A 42 -4.57 1.88 -7.65
CA CYS A 42 -5.17 3.12 -7.20
C CYS A 42 -4.41 3.73 -6.04
N GLU A 43 -4.04 2.91 -5.08
CA GLU A 43 -3.44 3.43 -3.86
C GLU A 43 -2.65 2.33 -3.17
N VAL A 44 -1.56 2.70 -2.50
CA VAL A 44 -0.81 1.80 -1.63
C VAL A 44 -0.71 2.51 -0.29
N ILE A 45 -1.22 1.86 0.75
CA ILE A 45 -1.34 2.47 2.07
C ILE A 45 -0.55 1.65 3.10
N LEU A 46 0.34 2.32 3.80
CA LEU A 46 1.00 1.73 4.96
C LEU A 46 0.10 1.97 6.17
N TYR A 47 -0.23 0.91 6.90
CA TYR A 47 -1.06 1.06 8.08
C TYR A 47 -0.47 0.24 9.24
N GLY A 48 -1.15 0.18 10.36
CA GLY A 48 -0.67 -0.55 11.51
C GLY A 48 0.43 0.19 12.25
N SER A 49 1.28 -0.56 12.95
CA SER A 49 2.24 0.03 13.88
C SER A 49 3.25 0.96 13.21
N TYR A 50 3.67 0.64 11.98
CA TYR A 50 4.61 1.52 11.29
C TYR A 50 3.98 2.86 10.91
N ALA A 51 2.69 2.86 10.60
CA ALA A 51 2.00 4.11 10.29
C ALA A 51 1.76 4.94 11.56
N ARG A 52 1.46 4.28 12.67
CA ARG A 52 1.23 4.97 13.94
C ARG A 52 2.52 5.42 14.62
N GLY A 53 3.66 4.81 14.26
CA GLY A 53 4.93 5.14 14.87
C GLY A 53 5.26 4.36 16.13
N ASP A 54 4.43 3.36 16.49
CA ASP A 54 4.66 2.56 17.69
C ASP A 54 5.19 1.15 17.35
N TYR A 55 5.88 1.04 16.22
CA TYR A 55 6.43 -0.23 15.77
C TYR A 55 7.64 -0.66 16.60
N ARG A 56 7.92 -1.96 16.54
CA ARG A 56 9.13 -2.57 17.09
C ARG A 56 9.94 -3.12 15.93
N GLU A 57 11.19 -3.53 16.18
CA GLU A 57 12.06 -4.07 15.15
C GLU A 57 11.45 -5.27 14.43
N ASP A 58 10.70 -6.09 15.16
CA ASP A 58 10.09 -7.29 14.60
C ASP A 58 8.65 -7.11 14.17
N SER A 59 8.17 -5.87 14.11
CA SER A 59 6.80 -5.60 13.68
C SER A 59 6.62 -5.91 12.20
N ASP A 60 5.44 -6.43 11.86
CA ASP A 60 5.05 -6.61 10.46
C ASP A 60 4.84 -5.24 9.82
N ILE A 61 5.11 -5.18 8.52
CA ILE A 61 4.88 -3.98 7.74
C ILE A 61 3.58 -4.18 6.99
N ASP A 62 2.50 -3.59 7.52
CA ASP A 62 1.15 -3.79 7.01
C ASP A 62 0.87 -2.84 5.86
N ILE A 63 0.56 -3.41 4.71
CA ILE A 63 0.33 -2.63 3.49
C ILE A 63 -0.99 -3.04 2.86
N MET A 64 -1.80 -2.05 2.48
CA MET A 64 -3.02 -2.28 1.72
C MET A 64 -2.82 -1.76 0.30
N ILE A 65 -3.12 -2.61 -0.66
CA ILE A 65 -3.00 -2.29 -2.08
C ILE A 65 -4.42 -2.21 -2.64
N LEU A 66 -4.82 -1.03 -3.06
CA LEU A 66 -6.15 -0.82 -3.64
C LEU A 66 -6.06 -0.81 -5.15
N VAL A 67 -6.87 -1.65 -5.77
CA VAL A 67 -6.87 -1.81 -7.23
C VAL A 67 -8.27 -1.59 -7.78
N ASP A 68 -8.33 -1.24 -9.05
CA ASP A 68 -9.58 -0.98 -9.75
C ASP A 68 -9.64 -1.86 -11.00
N ASP A 69 -10.87 -2.12 -11.45
CA ASP A 69 -11.12 -2.76 -12.73
C ASP A 69 -10.40 -4.11 -12.87
N MET A 70 -10.39 -4.89 -11.80
CA MET A 70 -9.83 -6.23 -11.81
C MET A 70 -10.88 -7.24 -11.34
N SER A 71 -11.03 -8.31 -12.10
CA SER A 71 -11.89 -9.41 -11.69
C SER A 71 -11.20 -10.19 -10.57
N ASP A 72 -11.98 -11.00 -9.85
CA ASP A 72 -11.43 -11.84 -8.81
C ASP A 72 -10.39 -12.81 -9.36
N ASP A 73 -10.63 -13.31 -10.57
CA ASP A 73 -9.68 -14.21 -11.22
C ASP A 73 -8.36 -13.52 -11.52
N GLU A 74 -8.41 -12.28 -12.00
CA GLU A 74 -7.19 -11.53 -12.25
C GLU A 74 -6.44 -11.22 -10.97
N MET A 75 -7.17 -10.85 -9.93
CA MET A 75 -6.54 -10.60 -8.62
C MET A 75 -5.88 -11.85 -8.09
N TYR A 76 -6.52 -13.00 -8.27
CA TYR A 76 -5.96 -14.26 -7.82
C TYR A 76 -4.66 -14.58 -8.57
N ARG A 77 -4.67 -14.41 -9.90
CA ARG A 77 -3.47 -14.68 -10.69
C ARG A 77 -2.32 -13.74 -10.35
N LYS A 78 -2.64 -12.47 -10.13
CA LYS A 78 -1.60 -11.49 -9.75
C LYS A 78 -1.03 -11.75 -8.37
N ARG A 79 -1.77 -12.46 -7.53
CA ARG A 79 -1.30 -12.77 -6.19
C ARG A 79 0.01 -13.56 -6.20
N SER A 80 0.17 -14.46 -7.15
CA SER A 80 1.43 -15.21 -7.25
C SER A 80 2.62 -14.31 -7.51
N GLU A 81 2.45 -13.36 -8.43
CA GLU A 81 3.53 -12.43 -8.75
C GLU A 81 3.82 -11.52 -7.57
N LEU A 82 2.77 -11.07 -6.87
CA LEU A 82 2.96 -10.25 -5.69
C LEU A 82 3.67 -11.02 -4.58
N SER A 83 3.29 -12.29 -4.37
CA SER A 83 3.93 -13.11 -3.35
C SER A 83 5.42 -13.31 -3.62
N GLU A 84 5.78 -13.46 -4.89
CA GLU A 84 7.18 -13.59 -5.26
C GLU A 84 7.93 -12.30 -4.98
N LEU A 85 7.33 -11.16 -5.29
CA LEU A 85 7.92 -9.86 -5.00
C LEU A 85 8.13 -9.69 -3.49
N ASP A 86 7.11 -10.02 -2.70
CA ASP A 86 7.18 -9.89 -1.25
C ASP A 86 8.27 -10.78 -0.68
N TYR A 87 8.35 -12.01 -1.16
CA TYR A 87 9.35 -12.95 -0.69
C TYR A 87 10.76 -12.40 -0.93
N ASN A 88 10.99 -11.85 -2.12
CA ASN A 88 12.30 -11.30 -2.45
C ASN A 88 12.67 -10.13 -1.54
N TYR A 89 11.73 -9.23 -1.29
CA TYR A 89 12.00 -8.10 -0.40
C TYR A 89 12.21 -8.56 1.04
N ASN A 90 11.38 -9.46 1.51
CA ASN A 90 11.46 -9.92 2.89
C ASN A 90 12.78 -10.64 3.16
N CYS A 91 13.22 -11.48 2.23
CA CYS A 91 14.48 -12.21 2.40
C CYS A 91 15.69 -11.30 2.24
N THR A 92 15.64 -10.39 1.28
CA THR A 92 16.79 -9.52 1.00
C THR A 92 17.04 -8.53 2.13
N HIS A 93 15.98 -8.02 2.74
CA HIS A 93 16.08 -6.95 3.72
C HIS A 93 15.78 -7.37 5.15
N ASP A 94 15.50 -8.65 5.36
CA ASP A 94 15.15 -9.19 6.69
C ASP A 94 14.00 -8.39 7.33
N ILE A 95 12.94 -8.23 6.57
CA ILE A 95 11.71 -7.55 7.01
C ILE A 95 10.53 -8.45 6.72
N LEU A 96 9.35 -8.06 7.17
CA LEU A 96 8.13 -8.82 6.88
C LEU A 96 7.04 -7.90 6.37
N ILE A 97 7.00 -7.73 5.06
CA ILE A 97 5.92 -7.00 4.40
C ILE A 97 4.72 -7.94 4.30
N MET A 98 3.57 -7.48 4.76
CA MET A 98 2.32 -8.23 4.79
C MET A 98 1.27 -7.44 4.01
N PRO A 99 1.17 -7.65 2.70
CA PRO A 99 0.20 -6.89 1.91
C PRO A 99 -1.16 -7.59 1.85
N ILE A 100 -2.20 -6.79 1.72
CA ILE A 100 -3.52 -7.28 1.32
C ILE A 100 -3.98 -6.44 0.14
N VAL A 101 -4.61 -7.10 -0.82
CA VAL A 101 -5.09 -6.45 -2.04
C VAL A 101 -6.61 -6.39 -1.98
N VAL A 102 -7.16 -5.20 -2.14
CA VAL A 102 -8.59 -4.95 -2.02
C VAL A 102 -9.06 -4.14 -3.22
N ASN A 103 -10.24 -4.50 -3.74
CA ASN A 103 -10.86 -3.71 -4.80
C ASN A 103 -11.27 -2.37 -4.21
N ILE A 104 -10.96 -1.27 -4.92
CA ILE A 104 -11.21 0.07 -4.38
C ILE A 104 -12.69 0.34 -4.15
N HIS A 105 -13.56 -0.25 -4.98
CA HIS A 105 -15.00 -0.04 -4.80
C HIS A 105 -15.51 -0.72 -3.54
N HIS A 106 -14.95 -1.89 -3.21
CA HIS A 106 -15.29 -2.56 -1.98
C HIS A 106 -14.81 -1.73 -0.79
N PHE A 107 -13.59 -1.23 -0.85
CA PHE A 107 -13.04 -0.39 0.20
C PHE A 107 -13.91 0.86 0.42
N ASN A 108 -14.23 1.58 -0.65
CA ASN A 108 -15.01 2.80 -0.56
C ASN A 108 -16.42 2.55 -0.06
N ARG A 109 -16.98 1.39 -0.42
CA ARG A 109 -18.35 1.04 0.01
C ARG A 109 -18.43 0.83 1.51
N TRP A 110 -17.40 0.23 2.10
CA TRP A 110 -17.47 -0.21 3.49
C TRP A 110 -16.58 0.59 4.45
N VAL A 111 -15.86 1.58 3.96
CA VAL A 111 -14.85 2.27 4.77
C VAL A 111 -15.45 2.92 6.02
N ARG A 112 -16.69 3.36 5.96
CA ARG A 112 -17.32 4.01 7.12
C ARG A 112 -17.87 3.01 8.13
N ALA A 113 -18.27 1.84 7.67
CA ALA A 113 -18.93 0.86 8.52
C ALA A 113 -18.01 -0.25 9.00
N TYR A 114 -16.95 -0.52 8.28
CA TYR A 114 -16.07 -1.64 8.56
C TYR A 114 -14.88 -1.11 9.37
N PRO A 115 -14.77 -1.49 10.65
CA PRO A 115 -13.72 -0.92 11.51
C PRO A 115 -12.32 -1.03 10.95
N PHE A 116 -11.99 -2.15 10.33
CA PHE A 116 -10.66 -2.35 9.77
C PHE A 116 -10.36 -1.32 8.69
N TYR A 117 -11.28 -1.16 7.73
CA TYR A 117 -11.09 -0.19 6.65
C TYR A 117 -11.08 1.24 7.18
N ASN A 118 -11.92 1.50 8.18
CA ASN A 118 -11.97 2.82 8.78
C ASN A 118 -10.63 3.17 9.43
N ASN A 119 -10.04 2.21 10.13
CA ASN A 119 -8.73 2.43 10.76
C ASN A 119 -7.63 2.66 9.73
N VAL A 120 -7.64 1.89 8.64
CA VAL A 120 -6.68 2.07 7.57
C VAL A 120 -6.81 3.48 6.99
N SER A 121 -8.05 3.93 6.76
CA SER A 121 -8.29 5.25 6.20
C SER A 121 -7.80 6.38 7.12
N ARG A 122 -8.02 6.25 8.42
CA ARG A 122 -7.68 7.30 9.36
C ARG A 122 -6.21 7.33 9.73
N GLU A 123 -5.58 6.18 9.85
CA GLU A 123 -4.22 6.07 10.37
C GLU A 123 -3.19 5.85 9.27
N GLY A 124 -3.63 5.46 8.08
CA GLY A 124 -2.74 5.05 7.02
C GLY A 124 -1.92 6.19 6.44
N ILE A 125 -0.78 5.80 5.90
CA ILE A 125 0.12 6.71 5.20
C ILE A 125 0.13 6.28 3.74
N ASP A 126 -0.22 7.18 2.84
CA ASP A 126 -0.20 6.87 1.40
C ASP A 126 1.24 6.75 0.92
N LEU A 127 1.60 5.56 0.43
CA LEU A 127 2.89 5.37 -0.22
C LEU A 127 2.78 5.65 -1.72
N TYR A 128 1.57 5.53 -2.25
CA TYR A 128 1.27 5.81 -3.65
C TYR A 128 -0.20 6.16 -3.77
N GLU A 129 -0.49 7.13 -4.58
CA GLU A 129 -1.87 7.47 -4.92
C GLU A 129 -1.89 7.86 -6.40
N ALA A 130 -2.75 7.20 -7.16
CA ALA A 130 -2.86 7.47 -8.58
C ALA A 130 -3.46 8.86 -8.83
N GLU A 131 -3.27 9.37 -10.04
CA GLU A 131 -3.94 10.59 -10.44
C GLU A 131 -5.45 10.41 -10.31
N ASP A 132 -6.15 11.52 -10.13
CA ASP A 132 -7.60 11.50 -9.96
C ASP A 132 -8.26 10.84 -11.16
N ARG A 133 -8.78 9.64 -10.95
CA ARG A 133 -9.42 8.86 -12.00
C ARG A 133 -10.85 9.30 -12.27
N THR A 134 -11.39 10.15 -11.41
CA THR A 134 -12.76 10.65 -11.56
C THR A 134 -12.79 11.97 -12.29
N ALA A 135 -11.64 12.53 -12.62
CA ALA A 135 -11.56 13.83 -13.26
C ALA A 135 -12.04 13.80 -14.70
N GLY A 136 -12.20 12.62 -15.24
CA GLY A 136 -12.69 12.47 -16.59
C GLY A 136 -14.15 12.76 -16.71
#